data_b59bb7035d5714bb7a5cdb760245212e
#
_entry.id   b59bb7035d5714bb7a5cdb760245212e
#
_cell.length_a   1.000
_cell.length_b   1.000
_cell.length_c   1.000
_cell.angle_alpha   90.00
_cell.angle_beta   90.00
_cell.angle_gamma   90.00
#
_symmetry.space_group_name_H-M   'P 1'
#
loop_
_entity.id
_entity.type
_entity.pdbx_description
1 polymer ?
#
loop_
_entity_poly.entity_id
_entity_poly.type
_entity_poly.pdbx_seq_one_letter_code
_entity_poly.pdbx_strand_id
1 'polypeptide(L)'
;RDSNVSANTITLHGGLVRNNFFMRLNGENCENQTLGLYLADRSQHVDNYVHMDHAYPNSRSNQLFKGVLDDISTGAFNGRILVRQDAQKTEAYQSNNNILLTNDAKMNSKPQLEIYADDVSCSHGGTSGQLNEDAMFYLRSRGLPHKEAQLLLMYAFAHEVIGEIKIEPLKDRIHELVEKRLRGELSRCNYCEMHCGEPGKN
;
A
#
# COMPACT_ATOMS: atom_id res chain seq x y z
N ARG A 1 -18.98 8.91 -16.74
CA ARG A 1 -19.74 9.93 -16.00
C ARG A 1 -20.46 9.27 -14.84
N ASP A 2 -20.51 9.95 -13.69
CA ASP A 2 -21.20 9.51 -12.46
C ASP A 2 -20.80 8.08 -12.02
N SER A 3 -19.53 7.72 -12.19
CA SER A 3 -19.02 6.37 -11.94
C SER A 3 -18.17 6.34 -10.68
N ASN A 4 -18.35 5.30 -9.86
CA ASN A 4 -17.52 5.04 -8.69
C ASN A 4 -16.75 3.72 -8.88
N VAL A 5 -15.42 3.77 -8.75
CA VAL A 5 -14.54 2.62 -8.92
C VAL A 5 -13.59 2.50 -7.74
N SER A 6 -13.57 1.33 -7.11
CA SER A 6 -12.58 0.98 -6.10
C SER A 6 -11.68 -0.14 -6.62
N ALA A 7 -10.38 0.08 -6.58
CA ALA A 7 -9.37 -0.91 -6.95
C ALA A 7 -8.45 -1.19 -5.76
N ASN A 8 -8.32 -2.46 -5.39
CA ASN A 8 -7.50 -2.89 -4.27
C ASN A 8 -6.42 -3.85 -4.75
N THR A 9 -5.18 -3.63 -4.32
CA THR A 9 -4.07 -4.56 -4.54
C THR A 9 -3.46 -4.99 -3.22
N ILE A 10 -3.32 -6.30 -3.04
CA ILE A 10 -2.71 -6.89 -1.84
C ILE A 10 -1.56 -7.78 -2.29
N THR A 11 -0.33 -7.36 -1.98
CA THR A 11 0.89 -8.13 -2.30
C THR A 11 1.43 -8.73 -1.01
N LEU A 12 1.28 -10.03 -0.85
CA LEU A 12 1.70 -10.75 0.36
C LEU A 12 3.04 -11.47 0.20
N HIS A 13 3.41 -11.80 -1.05
CA HIS A 13 4.62 -12.56 -1.33
C HIS A 13 5.02 -12.41 -2.80
N GLY A 14 6.32 -12.57 -3.10
CA GLY A 14 6.87 -12.56 -4.45
C GLY A 14 8.32 -12.06 -4.44
N GLY A 15 9.23 -12.69 -5.20
CA GLY A 15 10.62 -12.27 -5.25
C GLY A 15 10.79 -10.86 -5.83
N LEU A 16 10.25 -10.67 -7.04
CA LEU A 16 10.15 -9.38 -7.70
C LEU A 16 8.71 -9.20 -8.19
N VAL A 17 8.03 -8.19 -7.65
CA VAL A 17 6.65 -7.88 -8.02
C VAL A 17 6.58 -6.46 -8.55
N ARG A 18 5.94 -6.28 -9.69
CA ARG A 18 5.62 -4.95 -10.21
C ARG A 18 4.13 -4.87 -10.53
N ASN A 19 3.47 -3.91 -9.89
CA ASN A 19 2.07 -3.57 -10.12
C ASN A 19 1.98 -2.26 -10.89
N ASN A 20 1.26 -2.24 -12.01
CA ASN A 20 1.03 -1.03 -12.79
C ASN A 20 -0.46 -0.74 -12.84
N PHE A 21 -0.85 0.43 -12.37
CA PHE A 21 -2.23 0.93 -12.40
C PHE A 21 -2.31 2.16 -13.28
N PHE A 22 -3.11 2.07 -14.34
CA PHE A 22 -3.42 3.19 -15.22
C PHE A 22 -4.92 3.45 -15.14
N MET A 23 -5.28 4.57 -14.56
CA MET A 23 -6.66 4.96 -14.37
C MET A 23 -6.89 6.32 -15.02
N ARG A 24 -7.97 6.42 -15.78
CA ARG A 24 -8.39 7.68 -16.38
C ARG A 24 -9.86 7.94 -16.09
N LEU A 25 -10.12 9.05 -15.44
CA LEU A 25 -11.48 9.54 -15.20
C LEU A 25 -11.94 10.30 -16.43
N ASN A 26 -12.58 9.57 -17.35
CA ASN A 26 -12.98 10.06 -18.68
C ASN A 26 -14.46 10.49 -18.73
N GLY A 27 -14.88 11.19 -17.69
CA GLY A 27 -16.23 11.75 -17.57
C GLY A 27 -16.35 12.59 -16.33
N GLU A 28 -17.38 13.40 -16.27
CA GLU A 28 -17.66 14.24 -15.13
C GLU A 28 -18.15 13.44 -13.92
N ASN A 29 -17.93 13.97 -12.73
CA ASN A 29 -18.47 13.46 -11.47
C ASN A 29 -18.08 12.01 -11.20
N CYS A 30 -16.85 11.63 -11.57
CA CYS A 30 -16.31 10.30 -11.33
C CYS A 30 -15.54 10.25 -10.00
N GLU A 31 -15.64 9.13 -9.31
CA GLU A 31 -14.92 8.87 -8.07
C GLU A 31 -14.07 7.61 -8.20
N ASN A 32 -12.82 7.71 -7.78
CA ASN A 32 -11.90 6.58 -7.74
C ASN A 32 -11.24 6.44 -6.38
N GLN A 33 -11.20 5.22 -5.87
CA GLN A 33 -10.42 4.84 -4.71
C GLN A 33 -9.44 3.74 -5.12
N THR A 34 -8.13 4.00 -4.97
CA THR A 34 -7.09 3.02 -5.27
C THR A 34 -6.29 2.72 -4.01
N LEU A 35 -6.36 1.48 -3.56
CA LEU A 35 -5.75 1.05 -2.30
C LEU A 35 -4.70 -0.03 -2.56
N GLY A 36 -3.60 0.05 -1.84
CA GLY A 36 -2.51 -0.92 -1.93
C GLY A 36 -1.96 -1.31 -0.57
N LEU A 37 -1.80 -2.61 -0.32
CA LEU A 37 -1.06 -3.16 0.81
C LEU A 37 0.02 -4.09 0.27
N TYR A 38 1.25 -3.93 0.74
CA TYR A 38 2.35 -4.82 0.39
C TYR A 38 3.20 -5.14 1.62
N LEU A 39 3.49 -6.44 1.75
CA LEU A 39 4.31 -6.98 2.83
C LEU A 39 5.52 -7.65 2.19
N ALA A 40 6.70 -7.15 2.46
CA ALA A 40 7.95 -7.69 1.91
C ALA A 40 8.96 -8.00 3.01
N ASP A 41 9.64 -9.11 2.88
CA ASP A 41 10.72 -9.56 3.75
C ASP A 41 11.90 -10.11 2.93
N ARG A 42 12.96 -10.53 3.59
CA ARG A 42 14.16 -11.06 2.96
C ARG A 42 14.70 -10.10 1.89
N SER A 43 14.95 -10.58 0.67
CA SER A 43 15.42 -9.79 -0.48
C SER A 43 14.30 -9.46 -1.49
N GLN A 44 13.04 -9.52 -1.06
CA GLN A 44 11.92 -9.24 -1.95
C GLN A 44 11.90 -7.78 -2.39
N HIS A 45 11.42 -7.58 -3.62
CA HIS A 45 11.24 -6.26 -4.19
C HIS A 45 9.80 -6.08 -4.68
N VAL A 46 9.11 -5.06 -4.17
CA VAL A 46 7.74 -4.72 -4.58
C VAL A 46 7.70 -3.30 -5.10
N ASP A 47 7.36 -3.14 -6.37
CA ASP A 47 7.24 -1.86 -7.07
C ASP A 47 5.78 -1.60 -7.46
N ASN A 48 5.21 -0.48 -7.00
CA ASN A 48 3.87 -0.04 -7.31
C ASN A 48 3.93 1.24 -8.14
N TYR A 49 3.49 1.18 -9.38
CA TYR A 49 3.32 2.33 -10.25
C TYR A 49 1.84 2.66 -10.41
N VAL A 50 1.46 3.87 -10.07
CA VAL A 50 0.07 4.34 -10.16
C VAL A 50 0.01 5.61 -10.98
N HIS A 51 -0.73 5.58 -12.06
CA HIS A 51 -1.00 6.74 -12.90
C HIS A 51 -2.50 7.05 -12.90
N MET A 52 -2.86 8.23 -12.39
CA MET A 52 -4.22 8.74 -12.35
C MET A 52 -4.33 9.96 -13.27
N ASP A 53 -5.21 9.91 -14.25
CA ASP A 53 -5.48 10.98 -15.23
C ASP A 53 -6.90 11.51 -15.03
N HIS A 54 -7.02 12.72 -14.51
CA HIS A 54 -8.26 13.46 -14.42
C HIS A 54 -8.45 14.28 -15.71
N ALA A 55 -9.37 13.84 -16.54
CA ALA A 55 -9.63 14.44 -17.85
C ALA A 55 -10.85 15.36 -17.89
N TYR A 56 -11.77 15.22 -16.91
CA TYR A 56 -13.05 15.96 -16.84
C TYR A 56 -13.27 16.53 -15.44
N PRO A 57 -14.10 17.58 -15.31
CA PRO A 57 -14.31 18.27 -14.04
C PRO A 57 -15.12 17.47 -13.00
N ASN A 58 -15.16 17.99 -11.79
CA ASN A 58 -15.95 17.49 -10.66
C ASN A 58 -15.62 16.03 -10.28
N SER A 59 -14.38 15.59 -10.47
CA SER A 59 -13.99 14.22 -10.20
C SER A 59 -13.10 14.13 -8.96
N ARG A 60 -13.18 13.00 -8.25
CA ARG A 60 -12.40 12.74 -7.04
C ARG A 60 -11.56 11.48 -7.19
N SER A 61 -10.32 11.53 -6.70
CA SER A 61 -9.50 10.34 -6.51
C SER A 61 -8.81 10.31 -5.16
N ASN A 62 -8.79 9.13 -4.53
CA ASN A 62 -8.05 8.87 -3.32
C ASN A 62 -7.15 7.63 -3.50
N GLN A 63 -5.85 7.79 -3.26
CA GLN A 63 -4.87 6.72 -3.36
C GLN A 63 -4.20 6.53 -2.00
N LEU A 64 -4.32 5.33 -1.44
CA LEU A 64 -3.67 4.95 -0.20
C LEU A 64 -2.86 3.67 -0.41
N PHE A 65 -1.55 3.78 -0.30
CA PHE A 65 -0.62 2.65 -0.35
C PHE A 65 0.10 2.51 0.98
N LYS A 66 0.11 1.30 1.52
CA LYS A 66 0.79 0.97 2.77
C LYS A 66 1.73 -0.22 2.60
N GLY A 67 2.96 -0.04 3.07
CA GLY A 67 4.00 -1.06 3.02
C GLY A 67 4.53 -1.44 4.39
N VAL A 68 4.78 -2.73 4.61
CA VAL A 68 5.58 -3.23 5.73
C VAL A 68 6.78 -3.96 5.14
N LEU A 69 7.97 -3.47 5.45
CA LEU A 69 9.23 -3.92 4.88
C LEU A 69 10.15 -4.42 5.99
N ASP A 70 10.66 -5.63 5.84
CA ASP A 70 11.55 -6.28 6.80
C ASP A 70 12.84 -6.75 6.11
N ASP A 71 13.80 -7.20 6.90
CA ASP A 71 15.12 -7.70 6.44
C ASP A 71 15.84 -6.72 5.51
N ILE A 72 16.18 -7.15 4.30
CA ILE A 72 16.85 -6.37 3.24
C ILE A 72 15.89 -6.09 2.05
N SER A 73 14.59 -6.16 2.31
CA SER A 73 13.57 -5.96 1.27
C SER A 73 13.53 -4.51 0.76
N THR A 74 13.03 -4.36 -0.45
CA THR A 74 12.90 -3.05 -1.09
C THR A 74 11.48 -2.81 -1.56
N GLY A 75 10.90 -1.69 -1.14
CA GLY A 75 9.67 -1.15 -1.68
C GLY A 75 9.94 0.00 -2.65
N ALA A 76 9.17 0.09 -3.69
CA ALA A 76 9.12 1.26 -4.56
C ALA A 76 7.66 1.68 -4.78
N PHE A 77 7.43 2.97 -4.75
CA PHE A 77 6.14 3.57 -5.09
C PHE A 77 6.37 4.77 -6.01
N ASN A 78 5.77 4.72 -7.17
CA ASN A 78 5.76 5.84 -8.11
C ASN A 78 4.31 6.18 -8.43
N GLY A 79 3.82 7.25 -7.84
CA GLY A 79 2.45 7.71 -8.00
C GLY A 79 2.40 9.02 -8.78
N ARG A 80 1.77 9.01 -9.94
CA ARG A 80 1.56 10.21 -10.77
C ARG A 80 0.09 10.55 -10.83
N ILE A 81 -0.26 11.77 -10.46
CA ILE A 81 -1.58 12.35 -10.68
C ILE A 81 -1.45 13.45 -11.74
N LEU A 82 -2.17 13.30 -12.82
CA LEU A 82 -2.30 14.28 -13.89
C LEU A 82 -3.70 14.90 -13.83
N VAL A 83 -3.79 16.21 -13.65
CA VAL A 83 -5.03 16.97 -13.71
C VAL A 83 -4.98 17.87 -14.93
N ARG A 84 -5.81 17.58 -15.94
CA ARG A 84 -5.85 18.32 -17.19
C ARG A 84 -6.52 19.67 -17.01
N GLN A 85 -6.28 20.61 -17.90
CA GLN A 85 -6.78 21.98 -17.81
C GLN A 85 -8.31 22.05 -17.66
N ASP A 86 -9.04 21.19 -18.34
CA ASP A 86 -10.52 21.15 -18.29
C ASP A 86 -11.06 20.43 -17.05
N ALA A 87 -10.20 19.74 -16.29
CA ALA A 87 -10.58 18.98 -15.09
C ALA A 87 -10.68 19.87 -13.86
N GLN A 88 -11.47 20.93 -13.94
CA GLN A 88 -11.73 21.87 -12.84
C GLN A 88 -12.52 21.19 -11.72
N LYS A 89 -12.38 21.67 -10.48
CA LYS A 89 -12.99 21.11 -9.27
C LYS A 89 -12.64 19.65 -9.00
N THR A 90 -11.42 19.28 -9.40
CA THR A 90 -10.85 17.98 -9.07
C THR A 90 -10.35 17.99 -7.63
N GLU A 91 -10.69 16.92 -6.90
CA GLU A 91 -10.09 16.59 -5.61
C GLU A 91 -9.24 15.32 -5.76
N ALA A 92 -7.93 15.44 -5.56
CA ALA A 92 -7.03 14.30 -5.75
C ALA A 92 -6.01 14.17 -4.62
N TYR A 93 -6.10 13.05 -3.91
CA TYR A 93 -5.26 12.78 -2.75
C TYR A 93 -4.45 11.50 -2.97
N GLN A 94 -3.17 11.56 -2.63
CA GLN A 94 -2.27 10.41 -2.71
C GLN A 94 -1.47 10.28 -1.41
N SER A 95 -1.49 9.08 -0.84
CA SER A 95 -0.73 8.76 0.38
C SER A 95 0.02 7.44 0.22
N ASN A 96 1.32 7.45 0.59
CA ASN A 96 2.13 6.24 0.64
C ASN A 96 2.87 6.17 1.99
N ASN A 97 2.39 5.30 2.87
CA ASN A 97 2.92 5.15 4.22
C ASN A 97 3.61 3.80 4.39
N ASN A 98 4.80 3.80 4.99
CA ASN A 98 5.60 2.59 5.09
C ASN A 98 6.19 2.43 6.48
N ILE A 99 6.18 1.19 6.96
CA ILE A 99 6.88 0.75 8.17
C ILE A 99 8.12 -0.02 7.72
N LEU A 100 9.29 0.42 8.19
CA LEU A 100 10.56 -0.27 8.02
C LEU A 100 10.91 -0.94 9.35
N LEU A 101 10.91 -2.26 9.38
CA LEU A 101 11.14 -3.04 10.59
C LEU A 101 12.64 -3.19 10.89
N THR A 102 13.48 -3.10 9.86
CA THR A 102 14.94 -3.18 9.94
C THR A 102 15.60 -1.96 9.32
N ASN A 103 16.87 -1.72 9.66
CA ASN A 103 17.66 -0.63 9.08
C ASN A 103 18.08 -0.89 7.62
N ASP A 104 18.05 -2.13 7.19
CA ASP A 104 18.48 -2.54 5.84
C ASP A 104 17.31 -2.54 4.84
N ALA A 105 16.06 -2.53 5.34
CA ALA A 105 14.88 -2.37 4.50
C ALA A 105 14.87 -0.97 3.85
N LYS A 106 14.47 -0.91 2.58
CA LYS A 106 14.53 0.33 1.79
C LYS A 106 13.19 0.66 1.17
N MET A 107 12.83 1.93 1.22
CA MET A 107 11.65 2.46 0.53
C MET A 107 12.01 3.62 -0.38
N ASN A 108 11.65 3.51 -1.65
CA ASN A 108 11.79 4.55 -2.66
C ASN A 108 10.39 5.07 -3.03
N SER A 109 10.00 6.20 -2.47
CA SER A 109 8.71 6.83 -2.76
C SER A 109 8.90 8.06 -3.65
N LYS A 110 8.16 8.08 -4.77
CA LYS A 110 8.20 9.18 -5.75
C LYS A 110 6.77 9.61 -6.12
N PRO A 111 6.10 10.39 -5.28
CA PRO A 111 4.82 10.99 -5.63
C PRO A 111 5.04 12.18 -6.59
N GLN A 112 4.16 12.31 -7.58
CA GLN A 112 4.20 13.37 -8.60
C GLN A 112 2.81 13.95 -8.82
N LEU A 113 2.70 15.27 -8.81
CA LEU A 113 1.49 16.00 -9.18
C LEU A 113 1.79 16.87 -10.41
N GLU A 114 1.01 16.69 -11.46
CA GLU A 114 1.02 17.52 -12.66
C GLU A 114 -0.36 18.15 -12.82
N ILE A 115 -0.48 19.40 -12.44
CA ILE A 115 -1.74 20.11 -12.34
C ILE A 115 -1.77 21.25 -13.34
N TYR A 116 -2.71 21.19 -14.26
CA TYR A 116 -2.90 22.22 -15.30
C TYR A 116 -4.23 22.99 -15.13
N ALA A 117 -5.09 22.59 -14.17
CA ALA A 117 -6.32 23.28 -13.81
C ALA A 117 -6.09 24.21 -12.60
N ASP A 118 -6.87 25.28 -12.51
CA ASP A 118 -6.68 26.32 -11.48
C ASP A 118 -7.53 26.11 -10.23
N ASP A 119 -8.76 25.61 -10.39
CA ASP A 119 -9.71 25.37 -9.29
C ASP A 119 -9.71 23.89 -8.88
N VAL A 120 -8.72 23.49 -8.09
CA VAL A 120 -8.55 22.10 -7.66
C VAL A 120 -8.02 22.00 -6.23
N SER A 121 -8.27 20.86 -5.58
CA SER A 121 -7.69 20.48 -4.29
C SER A 121 -6.89 19.18 -4.45
N CYS A 122 -5.58 19.31 -4.56
CA CYS A 122 -4.69 18.18 -4.77
C CYS A 122 -3.58 18.15 -3.74
N SER A 123 -3.31 16.98 -3.18
CA SER A 123 -2.19 16.80 -2.27
C SER A 123 -1.58 15.40 -2.39
N HIS A 124 -0.32 15.32 -2.01
CA HIS A 124 0.34 14.04 -1.77
C HIS A 124 1.03 14.02 -0.42
N GLY A 125 1.13 12.84 0.16
CA GLY A 125 1.87 12.61 1.39
C GLY A 125 2.58 11.27 1.33
N GLY A 126 3.66 11.16 2.09
CA GLY A 126 4.37 9.90 2.22
C GLY A 126 5.16 9.88 3.51
N THR A 127 5.09 8.75 4.20
CA THR A 127 5.89 8.51 5.40
C THR A 127 6.64 7.19 5.25
N SER A 128 7.87 7.17 5.71
CA SER A 128 8.65 5.95 5.86
C SER A 128 9.37 6.04 7.19
N GLY A 129 9.10 5.12 8.08
CA GLY A 129 9.62 5.14 9.43
C GLY A 129 9.45 3.83 10.14
N GLN A 130 9.92 3.77 11.36
CA GLN A 130 9.76 2.62 12.25
C GLN A 130 8.38 2.62 12.90
N LEU A 131 8.05 1.54 13.60
CA LEU A 131 6.85 1.47 14.43
C LEU A 131 6.86 2.57 15.49
N ASN A 132 5.68 3.07 15.81
CA ASN A 132 5.53 4.10 16.84
C ASN A 132 6.00 3.57 18.21
N GLU A 133 7.07 4.17 18.74
CA GLU A 133 7.69 3.75 20.00
C GLU A 133 6.78 3.97 21.20
N ASP A 134 5.99 5.04 21.22
CA ASP A 134 5.06 5.32 22.32
C ASP A 134 3.94 4.28 22.36
N ALA A 135 3.40 3.92 21.20
CA ALA A 135 2.41 2.86 21.09
C ALA A 135 3.00 1.49 21.49
N MET A 136 4.21 1.21 21.05
CA MET A 136 4.95 0.01 21.47
C MET A 136 5.17 -0.03 22.98
N PHE A 137 5.63 1.07 23.57
CA PHE A 137 5.83 1.20 25.01
C PHE A 137 4.52 0.98 25.77
N TYR A 138 3.43 1.62 25.31
CA TYR A 138 2.11 1.47 25.93
C TYR A 138 1.64 0.01 25.94
N LEU A 139 1.72 -0.69 24.81
CA LEU A 139 1.30 -2.10 24.72
C LEU A 139 2.15 -2.99 25.63
N ARG A 140 3.46 -2.77 25.65
CA ARG A 140 4.37 -3.51 26.54
C ARG A 140 4.11 -3.25 28.02
N SER A 141 3.80 -2.01 28.39
CA SER A 141 3.45 -1.66 29.78
C SER A 141 2.15 -2.33 30.24
N ARG A 142 1.30 -2.76 29.31
CA ARG A 142 0.08 -3.56 29.56
C ARG A 142 0.34 -5.07 29.59
N GLY A 143 1.60 -5.50 29.51
CA GLY A 143 1.99 -6.90 29.63
C GLY A 143 2.10 -7.66 28.31
N LEU A 144 1.95 -7.01 27.15
CA LEU A 144 2.16 -7.70 25.87
C LEU A 144 3.67 -7.93 25.63
N PRO A 145 4.09 -9.14 25.26
CA PRO A 145 5.44 -9.39 24.77
C PRO A 145 5.75 -8.53 23.54
N HIS A 146 7.04 -8.18 23.37
CA HIS A 146 7.46 -7.31 22.26
C HIS A 146 6.95 -7.75 20.89
N LYS A 147 7.08 -9.05 20.58
CA LYS A 147 6.62 -9.62 19.29
C LYS A 147 5.11 -9.47 19.06
N GLU A 148 4.32 -9.69 20.11
CA GLU A 148 2.85 -9.55 20.00
C GLU A 148 2.44 -8.09 19.86
N ALA A 149 3.09 -7.17 20.58
CA ALA A 149 2.86 -5.74 20.42
C ALA A 149 3.22 -5.26 19.02
N GLN A 150 4.34 -5.73 18.46
CA GLN A 150 4.76 -5.44 17.10
C GLN A 150 3.75 -5.95 16.07
N LEU A 151 3.30 -7.20 16.19
CA LEU A 151 2.28 -7.79 15.32
C LEU A 151 0.98 -7.00 15.36
N LEU A 152 0.53 -6.60 16.55
CA LEU A 152 -0.69 -5.83 16.71
C LEU A 152 -0.61 -4.47 16.01
N LEU A 153 0.51 -3.77 16.12
CA LEU A 153 0.73 -2.48 15.45
C LEU A 153 0.80 -2.62 13.92
N MET A 154 1.50 -3.64 13.42
CA MET A 154 1.56 -3.93 11.98
C MET A 154 0.17 -4.30 11.43
N TYR A 155 -0.58 -5.08 12.18
CA TYR A 155 -1.94 -5.47 11.81
C TYR A 155 -2.88 -4.26 11.77
N ALA A 156 -2.85 -3.41 12.81
CA ALA A 156 -3.62 -2.17 12.83
C ALA A 156 -3.27 -1.24 11.65
N PHE A 157 -1.99 -1.16 11.29
CA PHE A 157 -1.53 -0.41 10.14
C PHE A 157 -2.07 -0.96 8.81
N ALA A 158 -2.05 -2.29 8.64
CA ALA A 158 -2.57 -2.95 7.44
C ALA A 158 -4.11 -2.86 7.35
N HIS A 159 -4.78 -2.87 8.50
CA HIS A 159 -6.24 -2.86 8.59
C HIS A 159 -6.89 -1.64 7.93
N GLU A 160 -6.22 -0.49 7.89
CA GLU A 160 -6.74 0.71 7.23
C GLU A 160 -7.02 0.50 5.73
N VAL A 161 -6.19 -0.31 5.06
CA VAL A 161 -6.43 -0.70 3.66
C VAL A 161 -7.45 -1.84 3.55
N ILE A 162 -7.35 -2.85 4.42
CA ILE A 162 -8.21 -4.03 4.37
C ILE A 162 -9.66 -3.66 4.73
N GLY A 163 -9.83 -2.75 5.68
CA GLY A 163 -11.14 -2.29 6.16
C GLY A 163 -12.02 -1.68 5.06
N GLU A 164 -11.40 -1.10 4.02
CA GLU A 164 -12.07 -0.51 2.87
C GLU A 164 -12.63 -1.54 1.85
N ILE A 165 -12.30 -2.82 2.01
CA ILE A 165 -12.83 -3.89 1.16
C ILE A 165 -14.31 -4.10 1.49
N LYS A 166 -15.18 -3.86 0.50
CA LYS A 166 -16.64 -3.88 0.68
C LYS A 166 -17.26 -5.28 0.70
N ILE A 167 -16.54 -6.29 0.21
CA ILE A 167 -17.03 -7.68 0.12
C ILE A 167 -16.57 -8.42 1.37
N GLU A 168 -17.45 -8.60 2.35
CA GLU A 168 -17.10 -9.17 3.66
C GLU A 168 -16.36 -10.53 3.58
N PRO A 169 -16.79 -11.53 2.80
CA PRO A 169 -16.06 -12.80 2.73
C PRO A 169 -14.63 -12.65 2.16
N LEU A 170 -14.43 -11.68 1.25
CA LEU A 170 -13.10 -11.36 0.74
C LEU A 170 -12.26 -10.65 1.79
N LYS A 171 -12.85 -9.69 2.49
CA LYS A 171 -12.21 -8.97 3.59
C LYS A 171 -11.71 -9.92 4.67
N ASP A 172 -12.57 -10.83 5.13
CA ASP A 172 -12.22 -11.85 6.14
C ASP A 172 -11.07 -12.74 5.66
N ARG A 173 -11.12 -13.15 4.40
CA ARG A 173 -10.04 -13.96 3.82
C ARG A 173 -8.71 -13.21 3.72
N ILE A 174 -8.75 -11.94 3.35
CA ILE A 174 -7.53 -11.10 3.30
C ILE A 174 -7.00 -10.86 4.72
N HIS A 175 -7.85 -10.62 5.70
CA HIS A 175 -7.46 -10.52 7.11
C HIS A 175 -6.68 -11.76 7.57
N GLU A 176 -7.24 -12.95 7.35
CA GLU A 176 -6.59 -14.21 7.69
C GLU A 176 -5.21 -14.36 7.02
N LEU A 177 -5.13 -14.04 5.73
CA LEU A 177 -3.88 -14.15 4.97
C LEU A 177 -2.82 -13.15 5.45
N VAL A 178 -3.22 -11.91 5.73
CA VAL A 178 -2.30 -10.87 6.26
C VAL A 178 -1.82 -11.26 7.65
N GLU A 179 -2.68 -11.74 8.52
CA GLU A 179 -2.29 -12.21 9.85
C GLU A 179 -1.27 -13.36 9.76
N LYS A 180 -1.55 -14.39 8.95
CA LYS A 180 -0.61 -15.49 8.72
C LYS A 180 0.71 -15.01 8.15
N ARG A 181 0.68 -14.04 7.23
CA ARG A 181 1.88 -13.48 6.64
C ARG A 181 2.73 -12.74 7.66
N LEU A 182 2.11 -11.90 8.49
CA LEU A 182 2.80 -11.16 9.55
C LEU A 182 3.36 -12.08 10.64
N ARG A 183 2.73 -13.22 10.90
CA ARG A 183 3.24 -14.27 11.81
C ARG A 183 4.34 -15.13 11.19
N GLY A 184 4.66 -14.93 9.90
CA GLY A 184 5.66 -15.73 9.18
C GLY A 184 5.16 -17.10 8.70
N GLU A 185 3.87 -17.39 8.82
CA GLU A 185 3.28 -18.68 8.45
C GLU A 185 3.16 -18.89 6.93
N LEU A 186 3.09 -17.80 6.15
CA LEU A 186 3.06 -17.83 4.68
C LEU A 186 4.44 -17.71 4.03
N SER A 187 5.51 -17.75 4.81
CA SER A 187 6.88 -17.62 4.29
C SER A 187 7.38 -18.85 3.55
N ARG A 188 6.67 -19.98 3.59
CA ARG A 188 7.00 -21.23 2.93
C ARG A 188 5.93 -21.59 1.92
N CYS A 189 6.32 -21.62 0.67
CA CYS A 189 5.52 -22.22 -0.40
C CYS A 189 5.70 -23.75 -0.35
N ASN A 190 4.83 -24.47 0.33
CA ASN A 190 4.94 -25.92 0.53
C ASN A 190 4.84 -26.74 -0.78
N TYR A 191 4.50 -26.08 -1.91
CA TYR A 191 4.33 -26.71 -3.22
C TYR A 191 5.04 -25.95 -4.34
N CYS A 192 6.03 -25.11 -4.01
CA CYS A 192 6.78 -24.37 -5.01
C CYS A 192 7.92 -25.22 -5.58
N GLU A 193 7.81 -25.66 -6.82
CA GLU A 193 8.88 -26.35 -7.54
C GLU A 193 10.15 -25.51 -7.74
N MET A 194 10.05 -24.18 -7.60
CA MET A 194 11.15 -23.24 -7.81
C MET A 194 11.98 -22.91 -6.56
N HIS A 195 11.76 -23.57 -5.42
CA HIS A 195 12.57 -23.43 -4.19
C HIS A 195 12.95 -22.00 -3.81
N CYS A 196 12.04 -21.04 -3.95
CA CYS A 196 12.25 -19.61 -3.71
C CYS A 196 12.62 -19.23 -2.27
N GLY A 197 12.91 -20.17 -1.39
CA GLY A 197 13.00 -19.89 0.04
C GLY A 197 14.19 -20.51 0.79
N GLU A 198 15.14 -21.15 0.15
CA GLU A 198 16.35 -21.65 0.83
C GLU A 198 17.57 -20.78 0.48
N PRO A 199 18.19 -20.08 1.44
CA PRO A 199 19.52 -19.54 1.24
C PRO A 199 20.52 -20.70 1.27
N GLY A 200 21.07 -21.05 0.10
CA GLY A 200 22.30 -21.81 0.01
C GLY A 200 22.16 -23.33 0.08
N LYS A 201 21.83 -23.96 -1.02
CA LYS A 201 22.44 -25.21 -1.48
C LYS A 201 22.75 -25.02 -2.95
N ASN A 202 23.94 -24.60 -3.21
CA ASN A 202 24.77 -24.92 -4.36
C ASN A 202 25.99 -25.64 -3.84
#